data_e44ca8a37f495a11c9fa0a56d2cd9b83
#
_entry.id   e44ca8a37f495a11c9fa0a56d2cd9b83
#
_cell.length_a   1.000
_cell.length_b   1.000
_cell.length_c   1.000
_cell.angle_alpha   90.00
_cell.angle_beta   90.00
_cell.angle_gamma   90.00
#
_symmetry.space_group_name_H-M   'P 1'
#
loop_
_entity.id
_entity.type
_entity.pdbx_description
1 polymer ?
#
loop_
_entity_poly.entity_id
_entity_poly.type
_entity_poly.pdbx_seq_one_letter_code
_entity_poly.pdbx_strand_id
1 'polypeptide(L)'
;KMETITNSEELRRALGSRNRYGIGFVPTMGALHAGHRSLVERARRECATVVVSVFVNPTQFNDKTDLKNYPRTPEADLRLLEEVGADYVFMPSVEEVYPEPDTRTFDFGMIDKVMEGATRPGHFNGVAQVVSRLFDLVKPAKAYFGEKDFQQIAVIREMVRQLRIPVEI
;
A
#
# COMPACT_ATOMS: atom_id res chain seq x y z
N LYS A 1 6.43 11.46 -17.42
CA LYS A 1 5.73 12.38 -16.55
C LYS A 1 4.71 11.63 -15.69
N MET A 2 4.65 11.98 -14.38
CA MET A 2 3.77 11.31 -13.43
C MET A 2 2.28 11.55 -13.73
N GLU A 3 1.50 10.48 -13.63
CA GLU A 3 0.05 10.55 -13.75
C GLU A 3 -0.61 10.20 -12.42
N THR A 4 -1.67 10.94 -12.09
CA THR A 4 -2.48 10.66 -10.90
C THR A 4 -3.76 9.94 -11.33
N ILE A 5 -4.03 8.81 -10.72
CA ILE A 5 -5.15 7.93 -11.07
C ILE A 5 -6.01 7.70 -9.85
N THR A 6 -7.33 7.80 -9.99
CA THR A 6 -8.25 7.70 -8.87
C THR A 6 -9.17 6.48 -8.92
N ASN A 7 -9.28 5.81 -10.06
CA ASN A 7 -10.14 4.63 -10.15
C ASN A 7 -9.37 3.42 -10.69
N SER A 8 -9.85 2.23 -10.34
CA SER A 8 -9.17 0.99 -10.63
C SER A 8 -9.18 0.63 -12.12
N GLU A 9 -10.22 1.01 -12.84
CA GLU A 9 -10.32 0.76 -14.27
C GLU A 9 -9.23 1.52 -15.02
N GLU A 10 -9.06 2.79 -14.68
CA GLU A 10 -8.04 3.63 -15.30
C GLU A 10 -6.63 3.10 -14.97
N LEU A 11 -6.44 2.64 -13.72
CA LEU A 11 -5.16 2.05 -13.32
C LEU A 11 -4.87 0.79 -14.13
N ARG A 12 -5.85 -0.07 -14.30
CA ARG A 12 -5.69 -1.29 -15.08
C ARG A 12 -5.28 -0.99 -16.51
N ARG A 13 -5.93 0.01 -17.14
CA ARG A 13 -5.58 0.41 -18.50
C ARG A 13 -4.17 0.97 -18.57
N ALA A 14 -3.79 1.81 -17.61
CA ALA A 14 -2.46 2.41 -17.59
C ALA A 14 -1.36 1.36 -17.44
N LEU A 15 -1.57 0.38 -16.55
CA LEU A 15 -0.58 -0.66 -16.26
C LEU A 15 -0.64 -1.82 -17.25
N GLY A 16 -1.76 -1.99 -17.96
CA GLY A 16 -1.94 -3.10 -18.90
C GLY A 16 -0.94 -3.10 -20.04
N SER A 17 -0.40 -1.93 -20.39
CA SER A 17 0.61 -1.82 -21.45
C SER A 17 2.01 -1.95 -20.92
N ARG A 18 2.19 -2.14 -19.60
CA ARG A 18 3.49 -2.22 -18.95
C ARG A 18 3.86 -3.67 -18.66
N ASN A 19 5.15 -3.96 -18.63
CA ASN A 19 5.63 -5.27 -18.24
C ASN A 19 5.40 -5.44 -16.73
N ARG A 20 4.53 -6.38 -16.36
CA ARG A 20 4.19 -6.61 -14.96
C ARG A 20 5.40 -6.95 -14.09
N TYR A 21 6.42 -7.60 -14.68
CA TYR A 21 7.63 -7.96 -13.94
C TYR A 21 8.51 -6.76 -13.65
N GLY A 22 8.22 -5.62 -14.27
CA GLY A 22 8.94 -4.39 -14.02
C GLY A 22 8.20 -3.40 -13.13
N ILE A 23 7.05 -3.78 -12.55
CA ILE A 23 6.26 -2.88 -11.71
C ILE A 23 6.71 -2.98 -10.25
N GLY A 24 7.19 -1.86 -9.71
CA GLY A 24 7.48 -1.71 -8.29
C GLY A 24 6.40 -0.86 -7.64
N PHE A 25 5.99 -1.23 -6.44
CA PHE A 25 4.86 -0.62 -5.76
C PHE A 25 5.24 -0.15 -4.36
N VAL A 26 4.89 1.09 -4.03
CA VAL A 26 5.10 1.65 -2.69
C VAL A 26 3.74 2.07 -2.14
N PRO A 27 3.08 1.24 -1.32
CA PRO A 27 1.82 1.64 -0.70
C PRO A 27 2.07 2.58 0.48
N THR A 28 1.32 3.68 0.54
CA THR A 28 1.44 4.66 1.62
C THR A 28 0.06 5.14 2.04
N MET A 29 0.02 5.81 3.18
CA MET A 29 -1.20 6.50 3.63
C MET A 29 -1.08 8.02 3.47
N GLY A 30 -0.11 8.50 2.70
CA GLY A 30 0.11 9.93 2.51
C GLY A 30 0.91 10.55 3.64
N ALA A 31 0.91 11.89 3.71
CA ALA A 31 1.75 12.64 4.65
C ALA A 31 3.21 12.19 4.53
N LEU A 32 3.73 12.23 3.31
CA LEU A 32 5.00 11.61 2.95
C LEU A 32 6.19 12.39 3.52
N HIS A 33 7.24 11.64 3.87
CA HIS A 33 8.45 12.20 4.46
C HIS A 33 9.69 11.51 3.85
N ALA A 34 10.86 11.81 4.41
CA ALA A 34 12.14 11.31 3.86
C ALA A 34 12.20 9.79 3.75
N GLY A 35 11.58 9.07 4.70
CA GLY A 35 11.54 7.60 4.66
C GLY A 35 10.80 7.09 3.43
N HIS A 36 9.66 7.69 3.12
CA HIS A 36 8.90 7.34 1.91
C HIS A 36 9.70 7.69 0.65
N ARG A 37 10.36 8.85 0.66
CA ARG A 37 11.20 9.27 -0.46
C ARG A 37 12.25 8.20 -0.77
N SER A 38 12.91 7.69 0.26
CA SER A 38 13.93 6.64 0.09
C SER A 38 13.36 5.38 -0.54
N LEU A 39 12.15 4.97 -0.14
CA LEU A 39 11.52 3.78 -0.71
C LEU A 39 11.22 3.97 -2.19
N VAL A 40 10.69 5.14 -2.56
CA VAL A 40 10.38 5.41 -3.98
C VAL A 40 11.65 5.49 -4.80
N GLU A 41 12.70 6.11 -4.25
CA GLU A 41 14.00 6.17 -4.93
C GLU A 41 14.55 4.76 -5.18
N ARG A 42 14.43 3.88 -4.20
CA ARG A 42 14.87 2.50 -4.36
C ARG A 42 14.04 1.77 -5.42
N ALA A 43 12.73 1.91 -5.37
CA ALA A 43 11.85 1.32 -6.38
C ALA A 43 12.23 1.82 -7.77
N ARG A 44 12.53 3.11 -7.89
CA ARG A 44 12.94 3.69 -9.19
C ARG A 44 14.22 3.08 -9.71
N ARG A 45 15.17 2.80 -8.84
CA ARG A 45 16.42 2.17 -9.26
C ARG A 45 16.25 0.72 -9.71
N GLU A 46 15.30 0.01 -9.10
CA GLU A 46 15.16 -1.43 -9.30
C GLU A 46 14.08 -1.81 -10.30
N CYS A 47 13.16 -0.90 -10.61
CA CYS A 47 11.97 -1.22 -11.40
C CYS A 47 11.79 -0.24 -12.54
N ALA A 48 11.28 -0.76 -13.66
CA ALA A 48 11.01 0.07 -14.84
C ALA A 48 9.82 1.00 -14.64
N THR A 49 8.80 0.54 -13.92
CA THR A 49 7.59 1.31 -13.64
C THR A 49 7.38 1.38 -12.13
N VAL A 50 7.16 2.59 -11.60
CA VAL A 50 6.94 2.79 -10.18
C VAL A 50 5.54 3.34 -9.94
N VAL A 51 4.77 2.61 -9.12
CA VAL A 51 3.43 3.01 -8.70
C VAL A 51 3.46 3.27 -7.21
N VAL A 52 2.93 4.40 -6.78
CA VAL A 52 2.79 4.74 -5.37
C VAL A 52 1.31 4.93 -5.09
N SER A 53 0.79 4.27 -4.05
CA SER A 53 -0.60 4.54 -3.64
C SER A 53 -0.60 5.46 -2.42
N VAL A 54 -1.61 6.33 -2.40
CA VAL A 54 -1.89 7.19 -1.24
C VAL A 54 -3.32 6.90 -0.84
N PHE A 55 -3.48 6.14 0.23
CA PHE A 55 -4.80 5.69 0.67
C PHE A 55 -4.81 5.49 2.18
N VAL A 56 -5.71 6.19 2.86
CA VAL A 56 -5.88 6.05 4.31
C VAL A 56 -6.93 4.97 4.54
N ASN A 57 -6.48 3.81 5.03
CA ASN A 57 -7.33 2.62 5.16
C ASN A 57 -8.18 2.68 6.42
N PRO A 58 -9.51 2.79 6.29
CA PRO A 58 -10.37 2.88 7.48
C PRO A 58 -10.41 1.60 8.31
N THR A 59 -10.18 0.43 7.69
CA THR A 59 -10.33 -0.84 8.40
C THR A 59 -9.21 -1.11 9.40
N GLN A 60 -8.09 -0.41 9.32
CA GLN A 60 -7.01 -0.60 10.29
C GLN A 60 -7.07 0.40 11.45
N PHE A 61 -8.09 1.26 11.48
CA PHE A 61 -8.32 2.19 12.59
C PHE A 61 -9.42 1.65 13.49
N ASN A 62 -9.13 1.58 14.80
CA ASN A 62 -10.13 1.21 15.78
C ASN A 62 -11.00 2.40 16.18
N ASP A 63 -10.45 3.60 16.10
CA ASP A 63 -11.09 4.84 16.52
C ASP A 63 -11.36 5.71 15.30
N LYS A 64 -12.65 6.07 15.12
CA LYS A 64 -13.04 6.95 14.00
C LYS A 64 -12.45 8.35 14.12
N THR A 65 -12.16 8.79 15.34
CA THR A 65 -11.52 10.09 15.56
C THR A 65 -10.10 10.08 15.02
N ASP A 66 -9.37 9.00 15.26
CA ASP A 66 -8.01 8.86 14.73
C ASP A 66 -8.02 8.84 13.20
N LEU A 67 -8.99 8.17 12.60
CA LEU A 67 -9.14 8.14 11.16
C LEU A 67 -9.44 9.53 10.62
N LYS A 68 -10.37 10.25 11.24
CA LYS A 68 -10.76 11.59 10.81
C LYS A 68 -9.60 12.57 10.91
N ASN A 69 -8.79 12.45 11.95
CA ASN A 69 -7.69 13.36 12.24
C ASN A 69 -6.37 12.94 11.61
N TYR A 70 -6.35 11.83 10.88
CA TYR A 70 -5.13 11.39 10.23
C TYR A 70 -4.65 12.48 9.24
N PRO A 71 -3.38 12.88 9.29
CA PRO A 71 -2.90 13.99 8.46
C PRO A 71 -2.97 13.67 6.96
N ARG A 72 -3.44 14.65 6.20
CA ARG A 72 -3.56 14.51 4.74
C ARG A 72 -2.95 15.75 4.08
N THR A 73 -1.95 15.54 3.22
CA THR A 73 -1.24 16.60 2.53
C THR A 73 -1.08 16.26 1.05
N PRO A 74 -2.19 16.14 0.30
CA PRO A 74 -2.13 15.60 -1.07
C PRO A 74 -1.25 16.42 -2.02
N GLU A 75 -1.30 17.74 -1.96
CA GLU A 75 -0.49 18.56 -2.87
C GLU A 75 1.00 18.39 -2.62
N ALA A 76 1.41 18.38 -1.34
CA ALA A 76 2.81 18.19 -0.99
C ALA A 76 3.26 16.78 -1.36
N ASP A 77 2.40 15.79 -1.15
CA ASP A 77 2.70 14.40 -1.50
C ASP A 77 2.94 14.25 -3.00
N LEU A 78 2.07 14.84 -3.81
CA LEU A 78 2.23 14.76 -5.26
C LEU A 78 3.51 15.44 -5.73
N ARG A 79 3.86 16.58 -5.14
CA ARG A 79 5.11 17.25 -5.49
C ARG A 79 6.33 16.39 -5.17
N LEU A 80 6.33 15.77 -4.01
CA LEU A 80 7.43 14.89 -3.60
C LEU A 80 7.56 13.71 -4.56
N LEU A 81 6.44 13.06 -4.87
CA LEU A 81 6.44 11.87 -5.72
C LEU A 81 6.87 12.18 -7.15
N GLU A 82 6.46 13.31 -7.69
CA GLU A 82 6.91 13.70 -9.03
C GLU A 82 8.41 13.98 -9.02
N GLU A 83 8.91 14.63 -7.98
CA GLU A 83 10.33 14.95 -7.84
C GLU A 83 11.20 13.69 -7.81
N VAL A 84 10.74 12.63 -7.15
CA VAL A 84 11.54 11.40 -7.05
C VAL A 84 11.28 10.41 -8.18
N GLY A 85 10.42 10.74 -9.12
CA GLY A 85 10.27 9.98 -10.35
C GLY A 85 9.24 8.85 -10.32
N ALA A 86 8.19 8.96 -9.51
CA ALA A 86 7.08 8.01 -9.60
C ALA A 86 6.39 8.16 -10.95
N ASP A 87 6.00 7.04 -11.54
CA ASP A 87 5.28 7.06 -12.82
C ASP A 87 3.79 7.25 -12.62
N TYR A 88 3.23 6.61 -11.61
CA TYR A 88 1.80 6.68 -11.30
C TYR A 88 1.59 6.86 -9.81
N VAL A 89 0.64 7.72 -9.46
CA VAL A 89 0.14 7.85 -8.09
C VAL A 89 -1.31 7.41 -8.09
N PHE A 90 -1.62 6.38 -7.32
CA PHE A 90 -2.96 5.84 -7.21
C PHE A 90 -3.59 6.36 -5.92
N MET A 91 -4.62 7.19 -6.07
CA MET A 91 -5.32 7.81 -4.93
C MET A 91 -6.81 7.42 -5.00
N PRO A 92 -7.13 6.15 -4.68
CA PRO A 92 -8.50 5.67 -4.81
C PRO A 92 -9.39 6.15 -3.68
N SER A 93 -10.70 6.12 -3.91
CA SER A 93 -11.68 6.26 -2.85
C SER A 93 -11.79 4.94 -2.09
N VAL A 94 -12.46 4.98 -0.94
CA VAL A 94 -12.73 3.76 -0.16
C VAL A 94 -13.50 2.75 -0.99
N GLU A 95 -14.48 3.23 -1.79
CA GLU A 95 -15.32 2.36 -2.61
C GLU A 95 -14.54 1.67 -3.72
N GLU A 96 -13.47 2.30 -4.23
CA GLU A 96 -12.62 1.66 -5.23
C GLU A 96 -11.81 0.52 -4.63
N VAL A 97 -11.32 0.68 -3.42
CA VAL A 97 -10.54 -0.37 -2.74
C VAL A 97 -11.48 -1.44 -2.18
N TYR A 98 -12.60 -1.02 -1.61
CA TYR A 98 -13.58 -1.92 -0.99
C TYR A 98 -14.95 -1.70 -1.64
N PRO A 99 -15.18 -2.24 -2.86
CA PRO A 99 -16.52 -2.17 -3.45
C PRO A 99 -17.55 -2.89 -2.57
N GLU A 100 -17.09 -3.88 -1.80
CA GLU A 100 -17.89 -4.54 -0.77
C GLU A 100 -17.03 -4.64 0.49
N PRO A 101 -17.64 -4.71 1.68
CA PRO A 101 -16.86 -4.87 2.93
C PRO A 101 -15.96 -6.10 2.85
N ASP A 102 -14.72 -5.97 3.29
CA ASP A 102 -13.78 -7.08 3.35
C ASP A 102 -13.96 -7.78 4.70
N THR A 103 -14.47 -9.00 4.66
CA THR A 103 -14.75 -9.76 5.87
C THR A 103 -13.69 -10.83 6.17
N ARG A 104 -12.62 -10.86 5.37
CA ARG A 104 -11.56 -11.86 5.58
C ARG A 104 -10.85 -11.64 6.90
N THR A 105 -10.50 -12.73 7.55
CA THR A 105 -9.63 -12.71 8.72
C THR A 105 -8.39 -13.54 8.42
N PHE A 106 -7.25 -13.09 8.95
CA PHE A 106 -5.97 -13.76 8.73
C PHE A 106 -5.44 -14.23 10.08
N ASP A 107 -4.86 -15.43 10.10
CA ASP A 107 -4.20 -15.95 11.29
C ASP A 107 -2.71 -15.70 11.15
N PHE A 108 -2.18 -14.81 11.99
CA PHE A 108 -0.77 -14.47 11.98
C PHE A 108 0.01 -15.19 13.11
N GLY A 109 -0.68 -16.04 13.86
CA GLY A 109 -0.04 -16.81 14.92
C GLY A 109 0.60 -15.92 15.98
N MET A 110 1.86 -16.18 16.29
CA MET A 110 2.58 -15.45 17.33
C MET A 110 2.79 -13.97 17.01
N ILE A 111 2.83 -13.61 15.73
CA ILE A 111 3.04 -12.21 15.35
C ILE A 111 1.95 -11.33 15.94
N ASP A 112 0.70 -11.74 15.77
CA ASP A 112 -0.47 -10.96 16.22
C ASP A 112 -0.59 -10.97 17.75
N LYS A 113 -0.16 -12.04 18.41
CA LYS A 113 -0.35 -12.20 19.85
C LYS A 113 0.71 -11.49 20.68
N VAL A 114 1.94 -11.40 20.18
CA VAL A 114 3.09 -10.94 20.95
C VAL A 114 3.38 -9.46 20.72
N MET A 115 2.88 -8.88 19.64
CA MET A 115 3.25 -7.53 19.22
C MET A 115 2.07 -6.57 19.32
N GLU A 116 2.10 -5.48 18.53
CA GLU A 116 1.09 -4.43 18.55
C GLU A 116 -0.33 -4.93 18.32
N GLY A 117 -0.47 -6.03 17.59
CA GLY A 117 -1.78 -6.60 17.33
C GLY A 117 -2.55 -6.94 18.60
N ALA A 118 -1.85 -7.28 19.68
CA ALA A 118 -2.47 -7.60 20.96
C ALA A 118 -3.06 -6.36 21.65
N THR A 119 -2.47 -5.17 21.41
CA THR A 119 -2.94 -3.92 22.00
C THR A 119 -3.81 -3.11 21.05
N ARG A 120 -3.86 -3.49 19.78
CA ARG A 120 -4.65 -2.82 18.74
C ARG A 120 -5.41 -3.87 17.95
N PRO A 121 -6.46 -4.45 18.53
CA PRO A 121 -7.19 -5.55 17.90
C PRO A 121 -7.66 -5.19 16.49
N GLY A 122 -7.45 -6.09 15.55
CA GLY A 122 -7.86 -5.90 14.18
C GLY A 122 -6.94 -5.05 13.33
N HIS A 123 -5.93 -4.41 13.93
CA HIS A 123 -5.03 -3.54 13.17
C HIS A 123 -4.30 -4.31 12.06
N PHE A 124 -3.62 -5.40 12.42
CA PHE A 124 -2.86 -6.17 11.42
C PHE A 124 -3.76 -6.88 10.43
N ASN A 125 -4.96 -7.29 10.85
CA ASN A 125 -5.92 -7.83 9.91
C ASN A 125 -6.32 -6.79 8.87
N GLY A 126 -6.56 -5.55 9.31
CA GLY A 126 -6.86 -4.43 8.41
C GLY A 126 -5.71 -4.13 7.45
N VAL A 127 -4.48 -4.22 7.93
CA VAL A 127 -3.28 -4.04 7.08
C VAL A 127 -3.25 -5.13 6.00
N ALA A 128 -3.47 -6.39 6.38
CA ALA A 128 -3.48 -7.49 5.41
C ALA A 128 -4.59 -7.33 4.40
N GLN A 129 -5.77 -6.89 4.83
CA GLN A 129 -6.89 -6.65 3.92
C GLN A 129 -6.54 -5.59 2.88
N VAL A 130 -6.10 -4.41 3.31
CA VAL A 130 -5.86 -3.32 2.36
C VAL A 130 -4.70 -3.63 1.43
N VAL A 131 -3.61 -4.19 1.94
CA VAL A 131 -2.44 -4.47 1.11
C VAL A 131 -2.77 -5.53 0.06
N SER A 132 -3.50 -6.59 0.45
CA SER A 132 -3.90 -7.61 -0.51
C SER A 132 -4.79 -7.04 -1.61
N ARG A 133 -5.72 -6.14 -1.27
CA ARG A 133 -6.59 -5.52 -2.26
C ARG A 133 -5.79 -4.59 -3.19
N LEU A 134 -4.85 -3.83 -2.65
CA LEU A 134 -3.99 -2.99 -3.49
C LEU A 134 -3.11 -3.84 -4.41
N PHE A 135 -2.60 -4.98 -3.91
CA PHE A 135 -1.83 -5.90 -4.77
C PHE A 135 -2.70 -6.45 -5.90
N ASP A 136 -3.98 -6.73 -5.65
CA ASP A 136 -4.88 -7.19 -6.70
C ASP A 136 -5.09 -6.13 -7.78
N LEU A 137 -5.12 -4.86 -7.38
CA LEU A 137 -5.34 -3.75 -8.32
C LEU A 137 -4.09 -3.39 -9.11
N VAL A 138 -2.93 -3.37 -8.45
CA VAL A 138 -1.66 -2.96 -9.07
C VAL A 138 -0.93 -4.12 -9.72
N LYS A 139 -0.99 -5.30 -9.13
CA LYS A 139 -0.29 -6.52 -9.56
C LYS A 139 1.21 -6.28 -9.72
N PRO A 140 1.88 -5.83 -8.65
CA PRO A 140 3.31 -5.51 -8.72
C PRO A 140 4.17 -6.76 -8.69
N ALA A 141 5.39 -6.64 -9.24
CA ALA A 141 6.42 -7.67 -9.08
C ALA A 141 7.14 -7.52 -7.75
N LYS A 142 7.33 -6.27 -7.32
CA LYS A 142 8.00 -5.94 -6.05
C LYS A 142 7.20 -4.89 -5.31
N ALA A 143 7.20 -4.99 -3.98
CA ALA A 143 6.56 -3.98 -3.12
C ALA A 143 7.53 -3.58 -2.03
N TYR A 144 7.51 -2.31 -1.65
CA TYR A 144 8.49 -1.70 -0.76
C TYR A 144 7.82 -1.16 0.49
N PHE A 145 8.39 -1.47 1.65
CA PHE A 145 7.88 -1.05 2.96
C PHE A 145 9.05 -0.58 3.80
N GLY A 146 8.81 0.36 4.72
CA GLY A 146 9.86 0.88 5.56
C GLY A 146 10.40 -0.15 6.55
N GLU A 147 11.71 -0.17 6.77
CA GLU A 147 12.33 -1.13 7.69
C GLU A 147 11.85 -0.97 9.12
N LYS A 148 11.43 0.25 9.50
CA LYS A 148 10.89 0.50 10.85
C LYS A 148 9.61 -0.26 11.11
N ASP A 149 8.94 -0.68 10.05
CA ASP A 149 7.67 -1.40 10.14
C ASP A 149 7.88 -2.90 10.03
N PHE A 150 8.92 -3.44 10.69
CA PHE A 150 9.25 -4.86 10.53
C PHE A 150 8.10 -5.80 10.93
N GLN A 151 7.27 -5.40 11.90
CA GLN A 151 6.10 -6.19 12.28
C GLN A 151 5.08 -6.21 11.14
N GLN A 152 4.84 -5.05 10.56
CA GLN A 152 3.95 -4.92 9.41
C GLN A 152 4.46 -5.73 8.22
N ILE A 153 5.76 -5.69 7.98
CA ILE A 153 6.39 -6.47 6.89
C ILE A 153 6.16 -7.96 7.14
N ALA A 154 6.32 -8.43 8.38
CA ALA A 154 6.09 -9.83 8.71
C ALA A 154 4.63 -10.24 8.44
N VAL A 155 3.69 -9.39 8.81
CA VAL A 155 2.26 -9.61 8.56
C VAL A 155 1.99 -9.67 7.05
N ILE A 156 2.56 -8.76 6.29
CA ILE A 156 2.35 -8.70 4.85
C ILE A 156 2.94 -9.93 4.16
N ARG A 157 4.14 -10.35 4.58
CA ARG A 157 4.75 -11.57 4.02
C ARG A 157 3.90 -12.80 4.30
N GLU A 158 3.32 -12.88 5.50
CA GLU A 158 2.46 -14.02 5.84
C GLU A 158 1.17 -13.99 5.03
N MET A 159 0.58 -12.81 4.83
CA MET A 159 -0.61 -12.67 3.98
C MET A 159 -0.29 -13.07 2.54
N VAL A 160 0.85 -12.64 2.01
CA VAL A 160 1.30 -12.99 0.66
C VAL A 160 1.45 -14.50 0.52
N ARG A 161 2.03 -15.16 1.55
CA ARG A 161 2.17 -16.59 1.56
C ARG A 161 0.83 -17.30 1.55
N GLN A 162 -0.09 -16.87 2.41
CA GLN A 162 -1.42 -17.49 2.52
C GLN A 162 -2.23 -17.34 1.24
N LEU A 163 -2.18 -16.18 0.62
CA LEU A 163 -2.94 -15.89 -0.60
C LEU A 163 -2.19 -16.24 -1.88
N ARG A 164 -0.92 -16.68 -1.77
CA ARG A 164 -0.08 -17.09 -2.91
C ARG A 164 0.05 -15.98 -3.94
N ILE A 165 0.32 -14.76 -3.49
CA ILE A 165 0.47 -13.62 -4.38
C ILE A 165 1.91 -13.59 -4.90
N PRO A 166 2.12 -13.51 -6.23
CA PRO A 166 3.49 -13.54 -6.80
C PRO A 166 4.14 -12.15 -6.72
N VAL A 167 4.48 -11.71 -5.52
CA VAL A 167 5.14 -10.42 -5.28
C VAL A 167 6.30 -10.62 -4.33
N GLU A 168 7.39 -9.93 -4.59
CA GLU A 168 8.55 -9.89 -3.70
C GLU A 168 8.43 -8.68 -2.79
N ILE A 169 8.56 -8.91 -1.48
CA ILE A 169 8.46 -7.83 -0.49
C ILE A 169 9.86 -7.30 -0.13
#